data_fe68e75194b232801ba6766015d9954c
#
_entry.id   fe68e75194b232801ba6766015d9954c
#
_cell.length_a   1.000
_cell.length_b   1.000
_cell.length_c   1.000
_cell.angle_alpha   90.00
_cell.angle_beta   90.00
_cell.angle_gamma   90.00
#
_symmetry.space_group_name_H-M   'P 1'
#
loop_
_entity.id
_entity.type
_entity.pdbx_description
1 polymer ?
#
loop_
_entity_poly.entity_id
_entity_poly.type
_entity_poly.pdbx_seq_one_letter_code
_entity_poly.pdbx_strand_id
1 'polypeptide(L)'
;MERKKKAPRHLGPQLKAVIRRQPTVFAVYTVLRLIVLATLVSSIIRGEYESAFICLLVLGLFVLPFFIQQNFGIELPSTLEIIILLFIFASEILGELKCYFITYPHWDSMLHTTTGFLCAATGFALIDILNRNSKIKFQLSPIYVAVAAFCFSMTVGVLWEFFEFGMDRLFMMLSLIHI
;
A
#
# COMPACT_ATOMS: atom_id res chain seq x y z
N MET A 1 27.61 -11.38 -29.81
CA MET A 1 26.81 -10.67 -28.76
C MET A 1 25.59 -10.07 -29.43
N GLU A 2 24.50 -10.83 -29.52
CA GLU A 2 23.28 -10.45 -30.24
C GLU A 2 22.36 -9.67 -29.28
N ARG A 3 22.19 -8.36 -29.52
CA ARG A 3 21.19 -7.54 -28.80
C ARG A 3 19.80 -7.99 -29.22
N LYS A 4 19.11 -8.76 -28.36
CA LYS A 4 17.67 -9.03 -28.51
C LYS A 4 16.92 -7.69 -28.50
N LYS A 5 16.44 -7.29 -29.69
CA LYS A 5 15.50 -6.16 -29.85
C LYS A 5 14.23 -6.47 -29.02
N LYS A 6 13.99 -5.70 -27.94
CA LYS A 6 12.71 -5.71 -27.23
C LYS A 6 11.61 -5.30 -28.21
N ALA A 7 10.68 -6.21 -28.49
CA ALA A 7 9.49 -5.92 -29.29
C ALA A 7 8.66 -4.78 -28.64
N PRO A 8 8.00 -3.93 -29.45
CA PRO A 8 7.17 -2.85 -28.93
C PRO A 8 6.05 -3.44 -28.06
N ARG A 9 5.99 -3.03 -26.78
CA ARG A 9 4.94 -3.47 -25.84
C ARG A 9 3.63 -2.81 -26.26
N HIS A 10 2.79 -3.53 -27.00
CA HIS A 10 1.39 -3.14 -27.21
C HIS A 10 0.64 -3.25 -25.89
N LEU A 11 0.32 -2.12 -25.27
CA LEU A 11 -0.40 -2.01 -23.98
C LEU A 11 -1.79 -2.69 -23.98
N GLY A 12 -2.48 -2.67 -25.13
CA GLY A 12 -3.85 -3.18 -25.23
C GLY A 12 -4.02 -4.69 -24.94
N PRO A 13 -3.20 -5.59 -25.52
CA PRO A 13 -3.29 -7.03 -25.25
C PRO A 13 -2.93 -7.40 -23.82
N GLN A 14 -1.98 -6.70 -23.22
CA GLN A 14 -1.54 -6.93 -21.85
C GLN A 14 -2.60 -6.50 -20.84
N LEU A 15 -3.24 -5.36 -21.06
CA LEU A 15 -4.35 -4.89 -20.23
C LEU A 15 -5.52 -5.86 -20.25
N LYS A 16 -5.90 -6.36 -21.43
CA LYS A 16 -6.95 -7.40 -21.57
C LYS A 16 -6.59 -8.69 -20.83
N ALA A 17 -5.33 -9.09 -20.85
CA ALA A 17 -4.86 -10.28 -20.13
C ALA A 17 -4.93 -10.10 -18.61
N VAL A 18 -4.58 -8.92 -18.09
CA VAL A 18 -4.68 -8.59 -16.65
C VAL A 18 -6.14 -8.55 -16.20
N ILE A 19 -7.02 -7.90 -16.95
CA ILE A 19 -8.47 -7.85 -16.66
C ILE A 19 -9.06 -9.25 -16.62
N ARG A 20 -8.64 -10.14 -17.52
CA ARG A 20 -9.16 -11.51 -17.59
C ARG A 20 -8.62 -12.41 -16.47
N ARG A 21 -7.41 -12.12 -15.96
CA ARG A 21 -6.79 -12.88 -14.86
C ARG A 21 -7.35 -12.51 -13.49
N GLN A 22 -7.62 -11.22 -13.25
CA GLN A 22 -8.03 -10.71 -11.94
C GLN A 22 -9.11 -9.63 -12.07
N PRO A 23 -10.34 -10.01 -12.50
CA PRO A 23 -11.40 -9.03 -12.78
C PRO A 23 -11.83 -8.24 -11.54
N THR A 24 -11.80 -8.86 -10.37
CA THR A 24 -12.18 -8.22 -9.11
C THR A 24 -11.19 -7.13 -8.71
N VAL A 25 -9.88 -7.40 -8.78
CA VAL A 25 -8.83 -6.40 -8.51
C VAL A 25 -8.97 -5.22 -9.46
N PHE A 26 -9.15 -5.51 -10.74
CA PHE A 26 -9.33 -4.46 -11.76
C PHE A 26 -10.59 -3.61 -11.49
N ALA A 27 -11.70 -4.23 -11.08
CA ALA A 27 -12.93 -3.51 -10.75
C ALA A 27 -12.73 -2.59 -9.53
N VAL A 28 -12.14 -3.09 -8.44
CA VAL A 28 -11.82 -2.30 -7.25
C VAL A 28 -10.90 -1.14 -7.61
N TYR A 29 -9.84 -1.40 -8.35
CA TYR A 29 -8.91 -0.39 -8.83
C TYR A 29 -9.60 0.73 -9.59
N THR A 30 -10.49 0.35 -10.52
CA THR A 30 -11.21 1.30 -11.37
C THR A 30 -12.18 2.14 -10.54
N VAL A 31 -12.96 1.52 -9.67
CA VAL A 31 -13.93 2.22 -8.81
C VAL A 31 -13.22 3.21 -7.89
N LEU A 32 -12.19 2.78 -7.18
CA LEU A 32 -11.45 3.67 -6.27
C LEU A 32 -10.79 4.84 -7.01
N ARG A 33 -10.19 4.59 -8.18
CA ARG A 33 -9.63 5.67 -9.00
C ARG A 33 -10.67 6.66 -9.47
N LEU A 34 -11.84 6.21 -9.89
CA LEU A 34 -12.92 7.10 -10.31
C LEU A 34 -13.42 7.97 -9.16
N ILE A 35 -13.54 7.41 -7.95
CA ILE A 35 -13.92 8.17 -6.76
C ILE A 35 -12.85 9.24 -6.46
N VAL A 36 -11.56 8.87 -6.45
CA VAL A 36 -10.47 9.82 -6.16
C VAL A 36 -10.38 10.90 -7.24
N LEU A 37 -10.55 10.56 -8.52
CA LEU A 37 -10.57 11.54 -9.61
C LEU A 37 -11.76 12.51 -9.49
N ALA A 38 -12.94 12.01 -9.16
CA ALA A 38 -14.12 12.87 -8.93
C ALA A 38 -13.88 13.82 -7.74
N THR A 39 -13.26 13.32 -6.66
CA THR A 39 -12.89 14.14 -5.50
C THR A 39 -11.84 15.18 -5.88
N LEU A 40 -10.81 14.80 -6.64
CA LEU A 40 -9.77 15.71 -7.15
C LEU A 40 -10.37 16.87 -7.95
N VAL A 41 -11.23 16.55 -8.91
CA VAL A 41 -11.90 17.58 -9.73
C VAL A 41 -12.75 18.52 -8.85
N SER A 42 -13.50 17.96 -7.89
CA SER A 42 -14.29 18.75 -6.94
C SER A 42 -13.41 19.69 -6.10
N SER A 43 -12.28 19.18 -5.58
CA SER A 43 -11.35 19.97 -4.77
C SER A 43 -10.70 21.10 -5.57
N ILE A 44 -10.32 20.85 -6.82
CA ILE A 44 -9.79 21.89 -7.70
C ILE A 44 -10.83 22.99 -7.96
N ILE A 45 -12.09 22.63 -8.25
CA ILE A 45 -13.17 23.59 -8.50
C ILE A 45 -13.45 24.45 -7.25
N ARG A 46 -13.31 23.87 -6.04
CA ARG A 46 -13.50 24.58 -4.76
C ARG A 46 -12.28 25.38 -4.33
N GLY A 47 -11.13 25.22 -4.99
CA GLY A 47 -9.88 25.86 -4.60
C GLY A 47 -9.23 25.24 -3.35
N GLU A 48 -9.59 24.00 -3.00
CA GLU A 48 -9.06 23.24 -1.87
C GLU A 48 -7.78 22.53 -2.30
N TYR A 49 -6.66 23.25 -2.36
CA TYR A 49 -5.40 22.73 -2.91
C TYR A 49 -4.78 21.62 -2.06
N GLU A 50 -4.96 21.64 -0.74
CA GLU A 50 -4.52 20.56 0.16
C GLU A 50 -5.23 19.25 -0.17
N SER A 51 -6.55 19.28 -0.29
CA SER A 51 -7.37 18.13 -0.68
C SER A 51 -7.00 17.61 -2.08
N ALA A 52 -6.70 18.52 -3.01
CA ALA A 52 -6.24 18.14 -4.35
C ALA A 52 -4.87 17.45 -4.31
N PHE A 53 -3.94 17.92 -3.46
CA PHE A 53 -2.64 17.29 -3.26
C PHE A 53 -2.77 15.87 -2.70
N ILE A 54 -3.60 15.66 -1.68
CA ILE A 54 -3.89 14.33 -1.12
C ILE A 54 -4.44 13.40 -2.21
N CYS A 55 -5.38 13.84 -3.02
CA CYS A 55 -5.91 13.05 -4.13
C CYS A 55 -4.82 12.63 -5.14
N LEU A 56 -3.90 13.53 -5.48
CA LEU A 56 -2.77 13.22 -6.36
C LEU A 56 -1.82 12.20 -5.73
N LEU A 57 -1.54 12.36 -4.43
CA LEU A 57 -0.74 11.41 -3.66
C LEU A 57 -1.36 10.00 -3.70
N VAL A 58 -2.66 9.89 -3.44
CA VAL A 58 -3.40 8.61 -3.47
C VAL A 58 -3.35 7.97 -4.85
N LEU A 59 -3.53 8.74 -5.93
CA LEU A 59 -3.40 8.24 -7.29
C LEU A 59 -2.00 7.69 -7.58
N GLY A 60 -0.97 8.32 -7.03
CA GLY A 60 0.41 7.83 -7.07
C GLY A 60 0.60 6.54 -6.26
N LEU A 61 0.10 6.50 -5.02
CA LEU A 61 0.16 5.33 -4.16
C LEU A 61 -0.58 4.11 -4.74
N PHE A 62 -1.65 4.32 -5.49
CA PHE A 62 -2.33 3.24 -6.20
C PHE A 62 -1.48 2.57 -7.28
N VAL A 63 -0.36 3.13 -7.69
CA VAL A 63 0.58 2.49 -8.60
C VAL A 63 1.59 1.61 -7.85
N LEU A 64 1.72 1.79 -6.53
CA LEU A 64 2.72 1.13 -5.70
C LEU A 64 2.66 -0.42 -5.75
N PRO A 65 1.49 -1.10 -5.64
CA PRO A 65 1.42 -2.55 -5.74
C PRO A 65 1.97 -3.07 -7.07
N PHE A 66 1.63 -2.40 -8.17
CA PHE A 66 2.13 -2.75 -9.50
C PHE A 66 3.66 -2.57 -9.62
N PHE A 67 4.18 -1.46 -9.06
CA PHE A 67 5.62 -1.18 -9.03
C PHE A 67 6.40 -2.23 -8.24
N ILE A 68 5.87 -2.64 -7.09
CA ILE A 68 6.45 -3.69 -6.24
C ILE A 68 6.48 -5.01 -7.02
N GLN A 69 5.37 -5.43 -7.61
CA GLN A 69 5.30 -6.67 -8.38
C GLN A 69 6.31 -6.69 -9.54
N GLN A 70 6.45 -5.57 -10.27
CA GLN A 70 7.38 -5.50 -11.40
C GLN A 70 8.85 -5.50 -11.00
N ASN A 71 9.23 -4.75 -9.97
CA ASN A 71 10.64 -4.59 -9.61
C ASN A 71 11.18 -5.76 -8.80
N PHE A 72 10.36 -6.33 -7.94
CA PHE A 72 10.79 -7.45 -7.08
C PHE A 72 10.45 -8.82 -7.65
N GLY A 73 9.69 -8.88 -8.76
CA GLY A 73 9.27 -10.14 -9.36
C GLY A 73 8.36 -10.98 -8.45
N ILE A 74 7.63 -10.32 -7.55
CA ILE A 74 6.74 -10.95 -6.58
C ILE A 74 5.32 -10.86 -7.12
N GLU A 75 4.59 -11.98 -7.17
CA GLU A 75 3.15 -11.97 -7.46
C GLU A 75 2.38 -11.80 -6.16
N LEU A 76 1.72 -10.65 -6.00
CA LEU A 76 0.84 -10.40 -4.86
C LEU A 76 -0.47 -11.19 -5.04
N PRO A 77 -0.95 -11.91 -4.00
CA PRO A 77 -2.29 -12.47 -4.01
C PRO A 77 -3.34 -11.36 -4.22
N SER A 78 -4.36 -11.63 -5.05
CA SER A 78 -5.41 -10.66 -5.37
C SER A 78 -6.09 -10.06 -4.13
N THR A 79 -6.30 -10.88 -3.10
CA THR A 79 -6.87 -10.43 -1.82
C THR A 79 -5.98 -9.41 -1.13
N LEU A 80 -4.66 -9.65 -1.09
CA LEU A 80 -3.71 -8.73 -0.46
C LEU A 80 -3.64 -7.40 -1.22
N GLU A 81 -3.65 -7.46 -2.56
CA GLU A 81 -3.65 -6.26 -3.39
C GLU A 81 -4.90 -5.40 -3.14
N ILE A 82 -6.08 -6.03 -3.05
CA ILE A 82 -7.34 -5.33 -2.71
C ILE A 82 -7.26 -4.70 -1.32
N ILE A 83 -6.73 -5.41 -0.33
CA ILE A 83 -6.60 -4.89 1.04
C ILE A 83 -5.68 -3.66 1.05
N ILE A 84 -4.55 -3.69 0.33
CA ILE A 84 -3.62 -2.56 0.23
C ILE A 84 -4.33 -1.35 -0.40
N LEU A 85 -5.08 -1.54 -1.48
CA LEU A 85 -5.80 -0.45 -2.15
C LEU A 85 -6.87 0.17 -1.25
N LEU A 86 -7.66 -0.67 -0.58
CA LEU A 86 -8.68 -0.23 0.37
C LEU A 86 -8.06 0.47 1.57
N PHE A 87 -6.91 0.00 2.05
CA PHE A 87 -6.17 0.61 3.14
C PHE A 87 -5.70 2.02 2.76
N ILE A 88 -5.05 2.20 1.60
CA ILE A 88 -4.62 3.51 1.12
C ILE A 88 -5.82 4.46 0.99
N PHE A 89 -6.93 3.98 0.44
CA PHE A 89 -8.15 4.78 0.30
C PHE A 89 -8.75 5.16 1.67
N ALA A 90 -8.78 4.22 2.60
CA ALA A 90 -9.32 4.44 3.95
C ALA A 90 -8.47 5.41 4.76
N SER A 91 -7.15 5.33 4.66
CA SER A 91 -6.23 6.24 5.33
C SER A 91 -6.36 7.67 4.79
N GLU A 92 -6.11 7.85 3.50
CA GLU A 92 -5.95 9.17 2.92
C GLU A 92 -7.30 9.85 2.61
N ILE A 93 -8.23 9.12 1.98
CA ILE A 93 -9.49 9.75 1.55
C ILE A 93 -10.51 9.79 2.69
N LEU A 94 -10.72 8.69 3.40
CA LEU A 94 -11.66 8.68 4.52
C LEU A 94 -11.04 9.29 5.77
N GLY A 95 -9.80 8.92 6.10
CA GLY A 95 -9.08 9.40 7.28
C GLY A 95 -8.85 10.90 7.24
N GLU A 96 -8.01 11.36 6.31
CA GLU A 96 -7.62 12.75 6.19
C GLU A 96 -8.72 13.61 5.55
N LEU A 97 -9.09 13.32 4.30
CA LEU A 97 -9.97 14.20 3.54
C LEU A 97 -11.41 14.28 4.08
N LYS A 98 -11.93 13.17 4.64
CA LYS A 98 -13.26 13.11 5.27
C LYS A 98 -13.24 13.24 6.79
N CYS A 99 -12.07 13.51 7.36
CA CYS A 99 -11.85 13.72 8.78
C CYS A 99 -12.31 12.54 9.67
N TYR A 100 -12.21 11.30 9.18
CA TYR A 100 -12.61 10.11 9.95
C TYR A 100 -11.72 9.89 11.16
N PHE A 101 -10.47 10.33 11.14
CA PHE A 101 -9.59 10.32 12.29
C PHE A 101 -10.16 11.11 13.47
N ILE A 102 -10.89 12.22 13.19
CA ILE A 102 -11.52 13.06 14.21
C ILE A 102 -12.94 12.56 14.55
N THR A 103 -13.68 12.08 13.53
CA THR A 103 -15.09 11.72 13.68
C THR A 103 -15.29 10.38 14.37
N TYR A 104 -14.40 9.42 14.13
CA TYR A 104 -14.50 8.04 14.65
C TYR A 104 -13.32 7.70 15.54
N PRO A 105 -13.52 7.56 16.87
CA PRO A 105 -12.44 7.43 17.86
C PRO A 105 -11.56 6.19 17.72
N HIS A 106 -12.00 5.18 16.95
CA HIS A 106 -11.23 3.94 16.72
C HIS A 106 -10.73 3.79 15.27
N TRP A 107 -10.88 4.84 14.45
CA TRP A 107 -10.47 4.78 13.05
C TRP A 107 -8.97 4.55 12.90
N ASP A 108 -8.20 5.32 13.64
CA ASP A 108 -6.76 5.22 13.70
C ASP A 108 -6.29 3.83 14.17
N SER A 109 -6.79 3.35 15.30
CA SER A 109 -6.47 2.01 15.84
C SER A 109 -6.80 0.89 14.84
N MET A 110 -7.87 1.02 14.06
CA MET A 110 -8.23 0.08 13.02
C MET A 110 -7.19 0.08 11.88
N LEU A 111 -6.75 1.24 11.46
CA LEU A 111 -5.72 1.38 10.43
C LEU A 111 -4.37 0.84 10.91
N HIS A 112 -3.93 1.19 12.11
CA HIS A 112 -2.71 0.65 12.72
C HIS A 112 -2.74 -0.87 12.84
N THR A 113 -3.87 -1.44 13.26
CA THR A 113 -4.06 -2.91 13.32
C THR A 113 -3.94 -3.53 11.92
N THR A 114 -4.58 -2.93 10.93
CA THR A 114 -4.50 -3.41 9.53
C THR A 114 -3.08 -3.33 8.98
N THR A 115 -2.37 -2.23 9.25
CA THR A 115 -0.95 -2.05 8.87
C THR A 115 -0.09 -3.12 9.53
N GLY A 116 -0.30 -3.41 10.82
CA GLY A 116 0.40 -4.46 11.54
C GLY A 116 0.28 -5.83 10.85
N PHE A 117 -0.94 -6.20 10.44
CA PHE A 117 -1.17 -7.43 9.68
C PHE A 117 -0.50 -7.41 8.29
N LEU A 118 -0.56 -6.31 7.56
CA LEU A 118 0.09 -6.17 6.26
C LEU A 118 1.62 -6.27 6.38
N CYS A 119 2.20 -5.64 7.38
CA CYS A 119 3.63 -5.73 7.67
C CYS A 119 4.04 -7.15 8.07
N ALA A 120 3.26 -7.83 8.90
CA ALA A 120 3.51 -9.21 9.29
C ALA A 120 3.43 -10.16 8.07
N ALA A 121 2.44 -9.99 7.19
CA ALA A 121 2.33 -10.75 5.95
C ALA A 121 3.51 -10.50 5.02
N THR A 122 3.98 -9.26 4.93
CA THR A 122 5.17 -8.89 4.15
C THR A 122 6.43 -9.53 4.74
N GLY A 123 6.62 -9.47 6.05
CA GLY A 123 7.73 -10.11 6.74
C GLY A 123 7.74 -11.62 6.53
N PHE A 124 6.56 -12.26 6.62
CA PHE A 124 6.42 -13.68 6.32
C PHE A 124 6.82 -14.01 4.87
N ALA A 125 6.32 -13.24 3.90
CA ALA A 125 6.63 -13.45 2.48
C ALA A 125 8.13 -13.27 2.19
N LEU A 126 8.78 -12.27 2.79
CA LEU A 126 10.22 -12.04 2.65
C LEU A 126 11.04 -13.24 3.18
N ILE A 127 10.67 -13.75 4.34
CA ILE A 127 11.36 -14.91 4.94
C ILE A 127 11.12 -16.18 4.11
N ASP A 128 9.89 -16.38 3.61
CA ASP A 128 9.57 -17.53 2.77
C ASP A 128 10.39 -17.50 1.46
N ILE A 129 10.53 -16.35 0.82
CA ILE A 129 11.37 -16.16 -0.36
C ILE A 129 12.84 -16.48 -0.06
N LEU A 130 13.37 -16.01 1.07
CA LEU A 130 14.73 -16.30 1.50
C LEU A 130 14.92 -17.79 1.80
N ASN A 131 13.95 -18.41 2.45
CA ASN A 131 13.97 -19.82 2.82
C ASN A 131 13.90 -20.78 1.61
N ARG A 132 13.24 -20.37 0.53
CA ARG A 132 13.17 -21.12 -0.74
C ARG A 132 14.44 -21.00 -1.59
N ASN A 133 15.37 -20.12 -1.25
CA ASN A 133 16.58 -19.94 -2.02
C ASN A 133 17.53 -21.12 -1.79
N SER A 134 17.79 -21.92 -2.81
CA SER A 134 18.60 -23.13 -2.77
C SER A 134 20.06 -22.92 -2.32
N LYS A 135 20.53 -21.67 -2.30
CA LYS A 135 21.88 -21.31 -1.82
C LYS A 135 21.95 -21.22 -0.29
N ILE A 136 20.81 -21.09 0.39
CA ILE A 136 20.70 -20.98 1.85
C ILE A 136 20.21 -22.32 2.37
N LYS A 137 21.08 -23.11 2.99
CA LYS A 137 20.78 -24.46 3.54
C LYS A 137 20.03 -24.44 4.88
N PHE A 138 19.40 -23.32 5.26
CA PHE A 138 18.64 -23.21 6.51
C PHE A 138 17.18 -23.52 6.26
N GLN A 139 16.68 -24.61 6.80
CA GLN A 139 15.24 -24.84 6.94
C GLN A 139 14.78 -24.18 8.24
N LEU A 140 14.19 -22.99 8.11
CA LEU A 140 13.64 -22.26 9.26
C LEU A 140 12.38 -22.96 9.78
N SER A 141 12.28 -23.11 11.09
CA SER A 141 11.06 -23.67 11.69
C SER A 141 9.88 -22.71 11.52
N PRO A 142 8.62 -23.21 11.45
CA PRO A 142 7.45 -22.36 11.34
C PRO A 142 7.33 -21.32 12.48
N ILE A 143 7.74 -21.70 13.69
CA ILE A 143 7.74 -20.81 14.85
C ILE A 143 8.73 -19.66 14.66
N TYR A 144 9.94 -19.96 14.16
CA TYR A 144 10.93 -18.92 13.88
C TYR A 144 10.41 -17.93 12.83
N VAL A 145 9.78 -18.43 11.76
CA VAL A 145 9.19 -17.60 10.72
C VAL A 145 8.10 -16.69 11.28
N ALA A 146 7.23 -17.24 12.15
CA ALA A 146 6.17 -16.46 12.79
C ALA A 146 6.73 -15.34 13.71
N VAL A 147 7.70 -15.68 14.56
CA VAL A 147 8.37 -14.71 15.45
C VAL A 147 9.10 -13.62 14.64
N ALA A 148 9.80 -14.00 13.60
CA ALA A 148 10.53 -13.05 12.76
C ALA A 148 9.57 -12.12 11.99
N ALA A 149 8.44 -12.63 11.48
CA ALA A 149 7.39 -11.81 10.86
C ALA A 149 6.76 -10.83 11.87
N PHE A 150 6.50 -11.28 13.09
CA PHE A 150 6.04 -10.43 14.18
C PHE A 150 7.04 -9.32 14.51
N CYS A 151 8.33 -9.68 14.72
CA CYS A 151 9.38 -8.70 15.00
C CYS A 151 9.53 -7.69 13.86
N PHE A 152 9.43 -8.12 12.60
CA PHE A 152 9.45 -7.23 11.44
C PHE A 152 8.29 -6.23 11.50
N SER A 153 7.07 -6.70 11.73
CA SER A 153 5.88 -5.84 11.86
C SER A 153 6.03 -4.82 12.99
N MET A 154 6.46 -5.25 14.17
CA MET A 154 6.69 -4.37 15.31
C MET A 154 7.77 -3.32 15.02
N THR A 155 8.86 -3.72 14.36
CA THR A 155 9.93 -2.78 13.99
C THR A 155 9.42 -1.71 13.03
N VAL A 156 8.67 -2.10 12.00
CA VAL A 156 8.08 -1.13 11.04
C VAL A 156 7.10 -0.19 11.76
N GLY A 157 6.26 -0.71 12.65
CA GLY A 157 5.33 0.09 13.45
C GLY A 157 6.07 1.14 14.31
N VAL A 158 7.09 0.73 15.06
CA VAL A 158 7.87 1.66 15.90
C VAL A 158 8.60 2.72 15.05
N LEU A 159 9.15 2.33 13.88
CA LEU A 159 9.78 3.29 12.97
C LEU A 159 8.76 4.29 12.41
N TRP A 160 7.52 3.85 12.17
CA TRP A 160 6.44 4.72 11.75
C TRP A 160 6.08 5.75 12.82
N GLU A 161 5.91 5.33 14.08
CA GLU A 161 5.68 6.23 15.22
C GLU A 161 6.81 7.27 15.37
N PHE A 162 8.07 6.86 15.20
CA PHE A 162 9.19 7.81 15.21
C PHE A 162 9.13 8.81 14.06
N PHE A 163 8.69 8.35 12.88
CA PHE A 163 8.49 9.24 11.74
C PHE A 163 7.38 10.25 12.02
N GLU A 164 6.22 9.82 12.50
CA GLU A 164 5.09 10.69 12.86
C GLU A 164 5.51 11.72 13.93
N PHE A 165 6.13 11.25 15.01
CA PHE A 165 6.65 12.15 16.05
C PHE A 165 7.66 13.17 15.50
N GLY A 166 8.54 12.74 14.59
CA GLY A 166 9.51 13.63 13.94
C GLY A 166 8.83 14.68 13.07
N MET A 167 7.83 14.29 12.29
CA MET A 167 7.04 15.19 11.45
C MET A 167 6.32 16.25 12.28
N ASP A 168 5.69 15.85 13.38
CA ASP A 168 5.01 16.76 14.30
C ASP A 168 5.96 17.81 14.90
N ARG A 169 7.13 17.36 15.32
CA ARG A 169 8.13 18.26 15.92
C ARG A 169 8.76 19.22 14.94
N LEU A 170 8.98 18.78 13.67
CA LEU A 170 9.66 19.58 12.66
C LEU A 170 8.71 20.53 11.93
N PHE A 171 7.50 20.12 11.68
CA PHE A 171 6.55 20.86 10.84
C PHE A 171 5.37 21.44 11.60
N MET A 172 5.31 21.27 12.95
CA MET A 172 4.16 21.64 13.78
C MET A 172 2.83 21.11 13.21
N MET A 173 2.88 19.98 12.52
CA MET A 173 1.69 19.30 12.05
C MET A 173 0.97 18.77 13.28
N LEU A 174 -0.34 19.03 13.35
CA LEU A 174 -1.22 18.40 14.32
C LEU A 174 -1.40 16.94 13.90
N SER A 175 -0.42 16.10 14.18
CA SER A 175 -0.64 14.67 14.08
C SER A 175 -1.53 14.22 15.23
N LEU A 176 -2.22 13.14 14.98
CA LEU A 176 -3.25 12.54 15.83
C LEU A 176 -2.74 11.99 17.18
N ILE A 177 -1.47 12.20 17.52
CA ILE A 177 -0.86 11.79 18.79
C ILE A 177 -1.46 12.52 20.00
N HIS A 178 -2.23 13.59 19.78
CA HIS A 178 -2.80 14.42 20.84
C HIS A 178 -4.34 14.33 20.97
N ILE A 179 -4.95 13.27 20.44
CA ILE A 179 -6.38 13.00 20.69
C ILE A 179 -6.54 11.87 21.72
#